data_ba4fb4da255f2123989c5db6f3b5b99b
#
_entry.id   ba4fb4da255f2123989c5db6f3b5b99b
#
_cell.length_a   1.000
_cell.length_b   1.000
_cell.length_c   1.000
_cell.angle_alpha   90.00
_cell.angle_beta   90.00
_cell.angle_gamma   90.00
#
_symmetry.space_group_name_H-M   'P 1'
#
loop_
_entity.id
_entity.type
_entity.pdbx_description
1 polymer ?
#
loop_
_entity_poly.entity_id
_entity_poly.type
_entity_poly.pdbx_seq_one_letter_code
_entity_poly.pdbx_strand_id
1 'polypeptide(L)'
;LKLGVGTQSIGHSMMPSIITSEYLTDAPYFNLRVFSPIFNYNCNITQLSRKTHLYTHRIETILFKKIQFSFMEGVLPYGNFDLRMINPFSIYHGYGIFNEISNECSSFFGIKVNVTPIKYLRLYFLYAQNEHTMSSEEDKSIPEGSGFQLGLESYIPSKKGYFHIGCEFYYANPYLF
;
A
#
# COMPACT_ATOMS: atom_id res chain seq x y z
N LEU A 1 18.55 2.51 -0.07
CA LEU A 1 18.49 1.08 -0.36
C LEU A 1 18.47 0.30 0.95
N LYS A 2 17.56 -0.68 1.09
CA LYS A 2 17.52 -1.61 2.23
C LYS A 2 17.34 -3.03 1.70
N LEU A 3 18.00 -3.97 2.33
CA LEU A 3 17.81 -5.41 2.16
C LEU A 3 17.67 -6.01 3.55
N GLY A 4 16.70 -6.86 3.77
CA GLY A 4 16.47 -7.41 5.10
C GLY A 4 15.38 -8.49 5.14
N VAL A 5 15.10 -8.92 6.35
CA VAL A 5 13.98 -9.82 6.69
C VAL A 5 13.17 -9.13 7.78
N GLY A 6 11.85 -9.09 7.64
CA GLY A 6 10.99 -8.49 8.65
C GLY A 6 9.68 -7.94 8.09
N THR A 7 8.91 -7.33 8.98
CA THR A 7 7.63 -6.73 8.65
C THR A 7 7.76 -5.51 7.75
N GLN A 8 6.84 -5.42 6.78
CA GLN A 8 6.68 -4.26 5.92
C GLN A 8 5.31 -3.66 6.17
N SER A 9 5.25 -2.49 6.79
CA SER A 9 4.00 -1.76 6.97
C SER A 9 3.88 -0.59 5.98
N ILE A 10 2.67 -0.34 5.51
CA ILE A 10 2.39 0.75 4.60
C ILE A 10 1.65 1.85 5.33
N GLY A 11 2.41 2.90 5.62
CA GLY A 11 1.91 4.06 6.33
C GLY A 11 1.75 3.83 7.83
N HIS A 12 1.31 4.86 8.54
CA HIS A 12 1.01 4.81 9.96
C HIS A 12 -0.50 4.77 10.16
N SER A 13 -0.97 3.80 10.90
CA SER A 13 -2.35 3.62 11.38
C SER A 13 -2.28 3.04 12.80
N MET A 14 -3.34 3.14 13.57
CA MET A 14 -3.40 2.55 14.92
C MET A 14 -3.50 1.02 14.84
N MET A 15 -4.22 0.54 13.85
CA MET A 15 -4.38 -0.89 13.55
C MET A 15 -3.59 -1.26 12.29
N PRO A 16 -3.35 -2.54 12.01
CA PRO A 16 -2.73 -2.99 10.77
C PRO A 16 -3.44 -2.42 9.54
N SER A 17 -2.65 -2.08 8.53
CA SER A 17 -3.18 -1.59 7.26
C SER A 17 -3.99 -2.69 6.55
N ILE A 18 -5.10 -2.30 5.92
CA ILE A 18 -5.89 -3.21 5.06
C ILE A 18 -5.14 -3.68 3.81
N ILE A 19 -3.99 -3.10 3.49
CA ILE A 19 -3.19 -3.47 2.31
C ILE A 19 -2.07 -4.43 2.67
N THR A 20 -1.34 -4.16 3.76
CA THR A 20 -0.26 -5.03 4.22
C THR A 20 -0.38 -5.24 5.71
N SER A 21 -0.49 -6.49 6.09
CA SER A 21 -0.52 -6.88 7.49
C SER A 21 0.89 -6.92 8.09
N GLU A 22 1.05 -6.38 9.28
CA GLU A 22 2.26 -6.56 10.09
C GLU A 22 2.48 -8.01 10.56
N TYR A 23 1.53 -8.90 10.31
CA TYR A 23 1.70 -10.34 10.51
C TYR A 23 2.63 -11.00 9.48
N LEU A 24 3.02 -10.27 8.43
CA LEU A 24 4.04 -10.71 7.48
C LEU A 24 5.43 -10.48 8.10
N THR A 25 5.79 -11.31 9.10
CA THR A 25 6.92 -11.02 9.97
C THR A 25 8.28 -11.39 9.39
N ASP A 26 8.41 -12.53 8.74
CA ASP A 26 9.74 -13.08 8.37
C ASP A 26 10.01 -13.10 6.87
N ALA A 27 9.39 -12.17 6.14
CA ALA A 27 9.55 -12.08 4.70
C ALA A 27 10.85 -11.36 4.32
N PRO A 28 11.73 -11.98 3.50
CA PRO A 28 12.84 -11.28 2.89
C PRO A 28 12.35 -10.17 1.99
N TYR A 29 12.99 -9.02 2.05
CA TYR A 29 12.61 -7.88 1.23
C TYR A 29 13.79 -7.10 0.68
N PHE A 30 13.57 -6.48 -0.47
CA PHE A 30 14.40 -5.45 -1.06
C PHE A 30 13.58 -4.17 -1.16
N ASN A 31 14.15 -3.05 -0.71
CA ASN A 31 13.48 -1.76 -0.71
C ASN A 31 14.39 -0.69 -1.30
N LEU A 32 13.92 -0.04 -2.36
CA LEU A 32 14.53 1.14 -2.95
C LEU A 32 13.68 2.36 -2.63
N ARG A 33 14.28 3.36 -2.01
CA ARG A 33 13.61 4.61 -1.68
C ARG A 33 14.37 5.80 -2.25
N VAL A 34 13.63 6.65 -2.97
CA VAL A 34 14.10 7.96 -3.44
C VAL A 34 13.20 9.01 -2.79
N PHE A 35 13.78 10.02 -2.17
CA PHE A 35 13.01 10.99 -1.41
C PHE A 35 13.57 12.40 -1.50
N SER A 36 12.68 13.37 -1.36
CA SER A 36 12.93 14.79 -1.17
C SER A 36 12.04 15.32 -0.04
N PRO A 37 12.13 16.59 0.35
CA PRO A 37 11.25 17.14 1.39
C PRO A 37 9.75 17.08 1.11
N ILE A 38 9.37 17.01 -0.16
CA ILE A 38 7.95 17.02 -0.60
C ILE A 38 7.53 15.75 -1.34
N PHE A 39 8.47 14.89 -1.68
CA PHE A 39 8.23 13.72 -2.51
C PHE A 39 8.98 12.51 -1.98
N ASN A 40 8.35 11.37 -2.00
CA ASN A 40 8.94 10.08 -1.66
C ASN A 40 8.43 9.03 -2.64
N TYR A 41 9.35 8.35 -3.30
CA TYR A 41 9.07 7.16 -4.09
C TYR A 41 9.66 5.95 -3.38
N ASN A 42 8.90 4.89 -3.31
CA ASN A 42 9.31 3.64 -2.69
C ASN A 42 8.95 2.48 -3.61
N CYS A 43 9.95 1.70 -3.99
CA CYS A 43 9.79 0.41 -4.65
C CYS A 43 10.17 -0.68 -3.66
N ASN A 44 9.28 -1.62 -3.43
CA ASN A 44 9.52 -2.71 -2.50
C ASN A 44 9.21 -4.06 -3.16
N ILE A 45 10.08 -5.02 -2.93
CA ILE A 45 9.91 -6.40 -3.36
C ILE A 45 9.97 -7.25 -2.11
N THR A 46 8.92 -8.00 -1.84
CA THR A 46 8.82 -8.89 -0.69
C THR A 46 8.63 -10.31 -1.18
N GLN A 47 9.49 -11.21 -0.78
CA GLN A 47 9.35 -12.63 -1.10
C GLN A 47 8.40 -13.30 -0.09
N LEU A 48 7.23 -13.70 -0.53
CA LEU A 48 6.23 -14.37 0.31
C LEU A 48 6.45 -15.89 0.36
N SER A 49 6.91 -16.46 -0.75
CA SER A 49 7.26 -17.87 -0.86
C SER A 49 8.39 -18.06 -1.89
N ARG A 50 8.81 -19.30 -2.14
CA ARG A 50 9.84 -19.58 -3.16
C ARG A 50 9.47 -19.11 -4.56
N LYS A 51 8.15 -19.04 -4.89
CA LYS A 51 7.64 -18.69 -6.22
C LYS A 51 6.72 -17.48 -6.20
N THR A 52 6.55 -16.81 -5.08
CA THR A 52 5.61 -15.71 -4.94
C THR A 52 6.33 -14.48 -4.41
N HIS A 53 6.31 -13.41 -5.20
CA HIS A 53 6.95 -12.15 -4.87
C HIS A 53 5.92 -11.03 -4.97
N LEU A 54 5.78 -10.24 -3.92
CA LEU A 54 4.97 -9.04 -3.91
C LEU A 54 5.82 -7.86 -4.35
N TYR A 55 5.49 -7.27 -5.46
CA TYR A 55 6.11 -6.03 -5.97
C TYR A 55 5.17 -4.87 -5.67
N THR A 56 5.70 -3.81 -5.09
CA THR A 56 4.90 -2.61 -4.80
C THR A 56 5.64 -1.35 -5.17
N HIS A 57 4.92 -0.40 -5.77
CA HIS A 57 5.36 0.96 -5.99
C HIS A 57 4.50 1.90 -5.15
N ARG A 58 5.12 2.86 -4.47
CA ARG A 58 4.42 3.87 -3.69
C ARG A 58 5.00 5.24 -3.96
N ILE A 59 4.13 6.16 -4.31
CA ILE A 59 4.44 7.58 -4.48
C ILE A 59 3.76 8.34 -3.36
N GLU A 60 4.50 9.19 -2.67
CA GLU A 60 3.97 10.04 -1.61
C GLU A 60 4.36 11.49 -1.87
N THR A 61 3.45 12.40 -1.61
CA THR A 61 3.70 13.84 -1.66
C THR A 61 3.11 14.55 -0.46
N ILE A 62 3.76 15.65 -0.04
CA ILE A 62 3.30 16.48 1.06
C ILE A 62 2.88 17.84 0.50
N LEU A 63 1.60 18.14 0.63
CA LEU A 63 0.99 19.40 0.20
C LEU A 63 0.75 20.32 1.41
N PHE A 64 1.10 21.59 1.27
CA PHE A 64 0.86 22.62 2.27
C PHE A 64 1.41 22.29 3.68
N LYS A 65 2.38 21.36 3.79
CA LYS A 65 2.94 20.84 5.06
C LYS A 65 1.90 20.21 6.00
N LYS A 66 0.69 19.96 5.53
CA LYS A 66 -0.45 19.47 6.32
C LYS A 66 -1.15 18.26 5.73
N ILE A 67 -1.03 18.05 4.43
CA ILE A 67 -1.69 16.98 3.70
C ILE A 67 -0.63 16.09 3.10
N GLN A 68 -0.59 14.83 3.50
CA GLN A 68 0.21 13.81 2.86
C GLN A 68 -0.72 12.95 2.00
N PHE A 69 -0.45 12.93 0.72
CA PHE A 69 -1.10 12.06 -0.24
C PHE A 69 -0.16 10.91 -0.61
N SER A 70 -0.68 9.70 -0.69
CA SER A 70 0.07 8.52 -1.10
C SER A 70 -0.78 7.71 -2.06
N PHE A 71 -0.19 7.37 -3.19
CA PHE A 71 -0.72 6.39 -4.14
C PHE A 71 0.21 5.18 -4.14
N MET A 72 -0.35 4.00 -4.16
CA MET A 72 0.37 2.75 -4.19
C MET A 72 -0.29 1.80 -5.16
N GLU A 73 0.53 1.07 -5.85
CA GLU A 73 0.16 -0.04 -6.71
C GLU A 73 1.02 -1.25 -6.36
N GLY A 74 0.44 -2.43 -6.43
CA GLY A 74 1.16 -3.66 -6.20
C GLY A 74 0.68 -4.78 -7.10
N VAL A 75 1.56 -5.75 -7.30
CA VAL A 75 1.29 -6.95 -8.09
C VAL A 75 1.89 -8.17 -7.42
N LEU A 76 1.14 -9.24 -7.49
CA LEU A 76 1.50 -10.54 -6.94
C LEU A 76 1.52 -11.59 -8.08
N PRO A 77 2.58 -11.63 -8.91
CA PRO A 77 2.73 -12.67 -9.91
C PRO A 77 3.09 -14.00 -9.25
N TYR A 78 2.52 -15.07 -9.76
CA TYR A 78 2.96 -16.42 -9.45
C TYR A 78 4.05 -16.85 -10.43
N GLY A 79 5.24 -17.18 -9.95
CA GLY A 79 6.33 -17.61 -10.82
C GLY A 79 7.71 -17.19 -10.34
N ASN A 80 8.66 -17.20 -11.27
CA ASN A 80 10.02 -16.78 -10.99
C ASN A 80 10.12 -15.26 -10.83
N PHE A 81 11.19 -14.82 -10.16
CA PHE A 81 11.50 -13.41 -10.03
C PHE A 81 11.62 -12.74 -11.41
N ASP A 82 10.89 -11.63 -11.62
CA ASP A 82 10.88 -10.88 -12.88
C ASP A 82 11.43 -9.46 -12.69
N LEU A 83 12.55 -9.20 -13.35
CA LEU A 83 13.21 -7.88 -13.32
C LEU A 83 12.36 -6.77 -13.93
N ARG A 84 11.43 -7.08 -14.84
CA ARG A 84 10.55 -6.09 -15.47
C ARG A 84 9.65 -5.41 -14.44
N MET A 85 9.29 -6.13 -13.36
CA MET A 85 8.49 -5.62 -12.24
C MET A 85 9.23 -4.59 -11.38
N ILE A 86 10.54 -4.41 -11.54
CA ILE A 86 11.31 -3.40 -10.80
C ILE A 86 11.24 -2.03 -11.46
N ASN A 87 10.77 -1.98 -12.71
CA ASN A 87 10.71 -0.72 -13.45
C ASN A 87 9.74 0.27 -12.75
N PRO A 88 10.22 1.43 -12.26
CA PRO A 88 9.40 2.38 -11.52
C PRO A 88 8.30 3.05 -12.37
N PHE A 89 8.36 2.92 -13.68
CA PHE A 89 7.38 3.47 -14.62
C PHE A 89 6.39 2.43 -15.12
N SER A 90 6.51 1.18 -14.69
CA SER A 90 5.54 0.15 -15.00
C SER A 90 4.24 0.39 -14.22
N ILE A 91 3.12 0.37 -14.91
CA ILE A 91 1.80 0.34 -14.30
C ILE A 91 1.44 -1.14 -14.16
N TYR A 92 1.26 -1.62 -12.94
CA TYR A 92 1.01 -3.04 -12.68
C TYR A 92 -0.39 -3.47 -13.10
N HIS A 93 -1.37 -2.58 -12.93
CA HIS A 93 -2.71 -2.82 -13.45
C HIS A 93 -2.67 -2.91 -14.98
N GLY A 94 -3.14 -4.01 -15.53
CA GLY A 94 -3.04 -4.30 -16.95
C GLY A 94 -1.68 -4.86 -17.42
N TYR A 95 -0.72 -5.08 -16.52
CA TYR A 95 0.58 -5.64 -16.87
C TYR A 95 0.46 -7.03 -17.56
N GLY A 96 -0.46 -7.86 -17.10
CA GLY A 96 -0.76 -9.13 -17.70
C GLY A 96 -1.28 -9.01 -19.14
N ILE A 97 -2.11 -8.00 -19.42
CA ILE A 97 -2.70 -7.74 -20.73
C ILE A 97 -1.63 -7.30 -21.74
N PHE A 98 -0.73 -6.40 -21.33
CA PHE A 98 0.27 -5.83 -22.24
C PHE A 98 1.49 -6.72 -22.47
N ASN A 99 1.76 -7.68 -21.60
CA ASN A 99 3.00 -8.44 -21.62
C ASN A 99 2.79 -9.95 -21.80
N GLU A 100 1.59 -10.40 -22.17
CA GLU A 100 1.25 -11.81 -22.33
C GLU A 100 1.61 -12.67 -21.09
N ILE A 101 1.80 -12.01 -19.96
CA ILE A 101 1.99 -12.70 -18.69
C ILE A 101 0.61 -13.11 -18.23
N SER A 102 0.32 -14.34 -18.48
CA SER A 102 -0.93 -15.05 -18.25
C SER A 102 -1.71 -14.66 -17.00
N ASN A 103 -2.95 -15.07 -16.92
CA ASN A 103 -3.97 -15.01 -15.86
C ASN A 103 -3.50 -15.37 -14.40
N GLU A 104 -2.21 -15.35 -14.13
CA GLU A 104 -1.60 -15.74 -12.86
C GLU A 104 -1.07 -14.53 -12.04
N CYS A 105 -1.62 -13.35 -12.28
CA CYS A 105 -1.17 -12.11 -11.66
C CYS A 105 -2.34 -11.45 -10.95
N SER A 106 -2.27 -11.27 -9.65
CA SER A 106 -3.21 -10.42 -8.91
C SER A 106 -2.61 -9.03 -8.72
N SER A 107 -3.35 -8.00 -9.05
CA SER A 107 -2.93 -6.61 -8.85
C SER A 107 -3.84 -5.89 -7.87
N PHE A 108 -3.31 -4.88 -7.21
CA PHE A 108 -4.09 -4.02 -6.34
C PHE A 108 -3.57 -2.59 -6.39
N PHE A 109 -4.41 -1.65 -6.03
CA PHE A 109 -3.98 -0.29 -5.77
C PHE A 109 -4.53 0.24 -4.45
N GLY A 110 -3.88 1.27 -3.93
CA GLY A 110 -4.29 1.94 -2.71
C GLY A 110 -4.04 3.43 -2.77
N ILE A 111 -4.96 4.18 -2.16
CA ILE A 111 -4.84 5.63 -1.99
C ILE A 111 -4.90 5.94 -0.51
N LYS A 112 -3.91 6.66 0.00
CA LYS A 112 -3.88 7.12 1.39
C LYS A 112 -3.78 8.64 1.45
N VAL A 113 -4.60 9.23 2.29
CA VAL A 113 -4.57 10.65 2.59
C VAL A 113 -4.44 10.82 4.10
N ASN A 114 -3.43 11.56 4.54
CA ASN A 114 -3.30 12.00 5.94
C ASN A 114 -3.43 13.52 5.98
N VAL A 115 -4.19 14.03 6.91
CA VAL A 115 -4.38 15.47 7.11
C VAL A 115 -4.10 15.81 8.57
N THR A 116 -3.27 16.84 8.78
CA THR A 116 -3.03 17.43 10.10
C THR A 116 -3.62 18.84 10.11
N PRO A 117 -4.95 18.99 10.30
CA PRO A 117 -5.61 20.28 10.15
C PRO A 117 -5.15 21.29 11.20
N ILE A 118 -4.97 20.82 12.42
CA ILE A 118 -4.47 21.60 13.56
C ILE A 118 -3.38 20.82 14.31
N LYS A 119 -2.63 21.50 15.13
CA LYS A 119 -1.61 20.89 15.99
C LYS A 119 -2.23 19.78 16.86
N TYR A 120 -1.58 18.64 16.92
CA TYR A 120 -1.98 17.47 17.72
C TYR A 120 -3.20 16.70 17.22
N LEU A 121 -3.82 17.05 16.08
CA LEU A 121 -4.91 16.31 15.49
C LEU A 121 -4.50 15.79 14.11
N ARG A 122 -4.66 14.49 13.89
CA ARG A 122 -4.43 13.81 12.64
C ARG A 122 -5.68 13.06 12.20
N LEU A 123 -6.03 13.22 10.95
CA LEU A 123 -7.06 12.45 10.25
C LEU A 123 -6.37 11.65 9.16
N TYR A 124 -6.80 10.43 8.94
CA TYR A 124 -6.30 9.65 7.81
C TYR A 124 -7.41 8.79 7.19
N PHE A 125 -7.26 8.60 5.91
CA PHE A 125 -8.11 7.75 5.09
C PHE A 125 -7.24 6.88 4.20
N LEU A 126 -7.55 5.60 4.10
CA LEU A 126 -6.93 4.65 3.19
C LEU A 126 -8.05 3.93 2.45
N TYR A 127 -7.94 3.88 1.14
CA TYR A 127 -8.74 3.05 0.25
C TYR A 127 -7.84 2.03 -0.44
N ALA A 128 -8.32 0.81 -0.60
CA ALA A 128 -7.66 -0.25 -1.33
C ALA A 128 -8.65 -0.99 -2.22
N GLN A 129 -8.19 -1.42 -3.37
CA GLN A 129 -8.95 -2.22 -4.32
C GLN A 129 -8.02 -3.21 -5.02
N ASN A 130 -8.48 -4.44 -5.17
CA ASN A 130 -7.84 -5.45 -6.00
C ASN A 130 -8.77 -5.83 -7.17
N GLU A 131 -8.21 -6.45 -8.18
CA GLU A 131 -8.93 -7.04 -9.32
C GLU A 131 -9.97 -6.07 -9.94
N HIS A 132 -9.50 -4.89 -10.36
CA HIS A 132 -10.37 -3.96 -11.10
C HIS A 132 -10.47 -4.39 -12.55
N THR A 133 -11.62 -4.91 -12.94
CA THR A 133 -11.91 -5.31 -14.32
C THR A 133 -12.22 -4.07 -15.17
N MET A 134 -11.42 -3.81 -16.18
CA MET A 134 -11.75 -2.76 -17.15
C MET A 134 -12.90 -3.18 -18.05
N SER A 135 -13.69 -2.22 -18.53
CA SER A 135 -14.84 -2.48 -19.43
C SER A 135 -14.45 -3.15 -20.76
N SER A 136 -13.16 -3.15 -21.10
CA SER A 136 -12.59 -3.82 -22.27
C SER A 136 -12.24 -5.30 -22.04
N GLU A 137 -12.30 -5.78 -20.80
CA GLU A 137 -12.00 -7.16 -20.45
C GLU A 137 -13.27 -8.00 -20.57
N GLU A 138 -13.21 -9.09 -21.32
CA GLU A 138 -14.35 -9.97 -21.56
C GLU A 138 -14.70 -10.85 -20.35
N ASP A 139 -13.70 -11.19 -19.53
CA ASP A 139 -13.89 -12.06 -18.37
C ASP A 139 -14.16 -11.25 -17.08
N LYS A 140 -15.44 -11.20 -16.69
CA LYS A 140 -15.91 -10.59 -15.45
C LYS A 140 -16.07 -11.60 -14.31
N SER A 141 -15.42 -12.74 -14.40
CA SER A 141 -15.60 -13.83 -13.41
C SER A 141 -14.88 -13.56 -12.09
N ILE A 142 -13.89 -12.67 -12.05
CA ILE A 142 -13.13 -12.35 -10.85
C ILE A 142 -13.86 -11.24 -10.07
N PRO A 143 -14.29 -11.51 -8.82
CA PRO A 143 -15.00 -10.51 -8.04
C PRO A 143 -14.05 -9.39 -7.59
N GLU A 144 -14.48 -8.16 -7.77
CA GLU A 144 -13.76 -6.99 -7.28
C GLU A 144 -13.79 -6.93 -5.75
N GLY A 145 -12.62 -6.85 -5.14
CA GLY A 145 -12.46 -6.62 -3.71
C GLY A 145 -12.08 -5.18 -3.42
N SER A 146 -12.73 -4.57 -2.47
CA SER A 146 -12.41 -3.21 -2.03
C SER A 146 -12.53 -3.05 -0.53
N GLY A 147 -11.83 -2.08 0.02
CA GLY A 147 -11.90 -1.75 1.43
C GLY A 147 -11.44 -0.34 1.71
N PHE A 148 -11.80 0.15 2.88
CA PHE A 148 -11.32 1.43 3.37
C PHE A 148 -11.08 1.44 4.86
N GLN A 149 -10.20 2.31 5.28
CA GLN A 149 -9.80 2.55 6.65
C GLN A 149 -9.83 4.06 6.91
N LEU A 150 -10.51 4.47 7.96
CA LEU A 150 -10.64 5.86 8.37
C LEU A 150 -10.21 5.98 9.83
N GLY A 151 -9.33 6.92 10.12
CA GLY A 151 -8.86 7.11 11.49
C GLY A 151 -8.73 8.57 11.87
N LEU A 152 -8.88 8.80 13.17
CA LEU A 152 -8.66 10.05 13.86
C LEU A 152 -7.76 9.80 15.06
N GLU A 153 -6.70 10.58 15.19
CA GLU A 153 -5.76 10.53 16.31
C GLU A 153 -5.52 11.93 16.87
N SER A 154 -5.47 12.02 18.20
CA SER A 154 -5.11 13.24 18.89
C SER A 154 -4.06 12.97 19.97
N TYR A 155 -3.02 13.80 20.00
CA TYR A 155 -1.94 13.76 20.98
C TYR A 155 -1.97 15.03 21.82
N ILE A 156 -2.56 14.96 22.99
CA ILE A 156 -2.76 16.12 23.87
C ILE A 156 -1.62 16.15 24.89
N PRO A 157 -0.70 17.15 24.85
CA PRO A 157 0.39 17.25 25.80
C PRO A 157 -0.12 17.57 27.20
N SER A 158 0.52 16.99 28.20
CA SER A 158 0.28 17.21 29.60
C SER A 158 1.61 17.52 30.31
N LYS A 159 1.58 18.07 31.53
CA LYS A 159 2.78 18.36 32.32
C LYS A 159 3.63 17.11 32.66
N LYS A 160 3.00 15.92 32.65
CA LYS A 160 3.66 14.64 33.00
C LYS A 160 3.78 13.67 31.81
N GLY A 161 3.47 14.11 30.57
CA GLY A 161 3.49 13.26 29.39
C GLY A 161 2.49 13.73 28.34
N TYR A 162 1.78 12.81 27.73
CA TYR A 162 0.74 13.12 26.75
C TYR A 162 -0.42 12.11 26.86
N PHE A 163 -1.59 12.55 26.47
CA PHE A 163 -2.73 11.67 26.22
C PHE A 163 -2.81 11.38 24.73
N HIS A 164 -2.88 10.11 24.38
CA HIS A 164 -3.18 9.67 23.03
C HIS A 164 -4.62 9.15 22.99
N ILE A 165 -5.45 9.78 22.19
CA ILE A 165 -6.84 9.39 21.95
C ILE A 165 -6.98 9.15 20.46
N GLY A 166 -7.54 8.01 20.09
CA GLY A 166 -7.76 7.67 18.71
C GLY A 166 -9.01 6.82 18.52
N CYS A 167 -9.58 6.93 17.34
CA CYS A 167 -10.65 6.10 16.85
C CYS A 167 -10.36 5.70 15.41
N GLU A 168 -10.57 4.45 15.10
CA GLU A 168 -10.34 3.91 13.77
C GLU A 168 -11.50 3.03 13.36
N PHE A 169 -11.94 3.19 12.12
CA PHE A 169 -12.94 2.37 11.50
C PHE A 169 -12.39 1.82 10.18
N TYR A 170 -12.64 0.56 9.91
CA TYR A 170 -12.29 -0.05 8.63
C TYR A 170 -13.37 -1.02 8.18
N TYR A 171 -13.46 -1.13 6.88
CA TYR A 171 -14.32 -2.06 6.17
C TYR A 171 -13.51 -2.71 5.05
N ALA A 172 -13.65 -3.99 4.90
CA ALA A 172 -13.10 -4.74 3.77
C ALA A 172 -14.17 -5.69 3.25
N ASN A 173 -14.34 -5.70 1.94
CA ASN A 173 -15.12 -6.70 1.24
C ASN A 173 -14.41 -8.06 1.38
N PRO A 174 -15.15 -9.20 1.46
CA PRO A 174 -14.56 -10.54 1.54
C PRO A 174 -13.58 -10.91 0.41
N TYR A 175 -13.63 -10.21 -0.69
CA TYR A 175 -12.77 -10.43 -1.86
C TYR A 175 -11.51 -9.54 -1.88
N LEU A 176 -11.31 -8.69 -0.88
CA LEU A 176 -10.09 -7.92 -0.73
C LEU A 176 -9.01 -8.82 -0.14
N PHE A 177 -8.12 -9.36 -1.00
CA PHE A 177 -7.02 -10.32 -0.73
C PHE A 177 -7.44 -11.74 -0.34
#